data_e854c75ea378070f70a859e74bf02123
#
_entry.id   e854c75ea378070f70a859e74bf02123
#
_cell.length_a   1.000
_cell.length_b   1.000
_cell.length_c   1.000
_cell.angle_alpha   90.00
_cell.angle_beta   90.00
_cell.angle_gamma   90.00
#
_symmetry.space_group_name_H-M   'P 1'
#
loop_
_entity.id
_entity.type
_entity.pdbx_description
1 polymer ?
#
loop_
_entity_poly.entity_id
_entity_poly.type
_entity_poly.pdbx_seq_one_letter_code
_entity_poly.pdbx_strand_id
1 'polypeptide(L)'
;SRKENPLLKTTGHFLTGKDSWLWEIASLIFSAACVVAMVAVLLNTQGTALSAWHLSIAPNTVISVLATVSKTSLLLPVTESISQLKWLHFDKVHRLNDLDLYNSASRGPLGALFFLFRLPASLGALGAVITIVALAFDPFAQQLVSFPSRQVSISQTASFRTSQVYESGASFTEPTTEVGEIALHIGAIFSGLFGSQSPRAFTCPTSSCTWPNTTSFISLGAVGKCENVTQAVVNDCKHDDNTLEIYCNVTTPGGFHLTTRRERQPASFRYTELNVTTGTTASRSLEDFTSFAAWRAVGIQNLEDFEVLECRVSTAAHLYSNITVTNNTLNIGDEAMVPLEPVDPQKQWLNDLRPAAGSFPAEVLFAIHSADLSKMWYLLGEIFNAEVIMPRGNSTGLTSDLLMKRNLSGIVEDIASAMTERIRTGPNSTVSNGMAHESETYIHVRWPWITLPVLVVIGAGTLLAFTIMINAQHRAALWKSSNLAVLLHSVDGLETPASSNDTALTTIEALADKMRVVKGGDMEFILRS
;
A
#
# COMPACT_ATOMS: atom_id res chain seq x y z
N SER A 1 75.19 23.99 -41.71
CA SER A 1 74.04 24.85 -41.35
C SER A 1 72.73 24.22 -41.77
N ARG A 2 72.06 23.61 -40.79
CA ARG A 2 70.75 22.97 -40.95
C ARG A 2 69.73 24.06 -40.66
N LYS A 3 69.07 24.56 -41.67
CA LYS A 3 67.91 25.43 -41.52
C LYS A 3 66.78 24.67 -40.90
N GLU A 4 66.49 24.84 -39.63
CA GLU A 4 65.28 24.38 -38.98
C GLU A 4 64.07 25.15 -39.56
N ASN A 5 63.06 24.40 -40.03
CA ASN A 5 61.82 24.94 -40.58
C ASN A 5 61.00 25.62 -39.43
N PRO A 6 60.71 26.92 -39.51
CA PRO A 6 59.98 27.64 -38.45
C PRO A 6 58.49 27.20 -38.34
N LEU A 7 57.95 26.46 -39.28
CA LEU A 7 56.56 26.03 -39.32
C LEU A 7 56.19 24.87 -38.35
N LEU A 8 57.18 24.14 -37.84
CA LEU A 8 56.95 23.02 -36.90
C LEU A 8 57.00 23.42 -35.42
N LYS A 9 57.51 24.62 -35.09
CA LYS A 9 57.52 25.12 -33.71
C LYS A 9 56.19 25.80 -33.30
N THR A 10 55.35 26.18 -34.26
CA THR A 10 54.13 26.93 -34.00
C THR A 10 52.92 26.05 -33.64
N THR A 11 52.94 24.81 -34.01
CA THR A 11 51.82 23.89 -33.75
C THR A 11 51.83 23.26 -32.35
N GLY A 12 52.97 23.17 -31.66
CA GLY A 12 53.06 22.60 -30.30
C GLY A 12 52.65 23.59 -29.19
N HIS A 13 52.78 24.91 -29.42
CA HIS A 13 52.38 25.93 -28.44
C HIS A 13 50.90 26.29 -28.48
N PHE A 14 50.19 25.96 -29.56
CA PHE A 14 48.75 26.24 -29.75
C PHE A 14 47.85 25.35 -28.90
N LEU A 15 48.31 24.18 -28.47
CA LEU A 15 47.52 23.18 -27.78
C LEU A 15 47.62 23.21 -26.24
N THR A 16 48.64 23.90 -25.66
CA THR A 16 48.90 23.82 -24.20
C THR A 16 49.00 25.19 -23.50
N GLY A 17 48.83 26.30 -24.22
CA GLY A 17 48.87 27.64 -23.66
C GLY A 17 47.53 28.11 -23.09
N LYS A 18 47.56 29.10 -22.18
CA LYS A 18 46.38 29.84 -21.69
C LYS A 18 45.56 30.50 -22.81
N ASP A 19 46.11 30.54 -24.03
CA ASP A 19 45.56 31.16 -25.24
C ASP A 19 44.76 30.14 -26.11
N SER A 20 44.27 29.05 -25.54
CA SER A 20 43.45 28.05 -26.22
C SER A 20 42.11 27.86 -25.53
N TRP A 21 41.09 27.33 -26.27
CA TRP A 21 39.77 26.94 -25.74
C TRP A 21 39.73 25.48 -25.24
N LEU A 22 40.91 24.85 -25.09
CA LEU A 22 40.99 23.41 -24.80
C LEU A 22 40.32 23.05 -23.47
N TRP A 23 40.56 23.84 -22.43
CA TRP A 23 40.03 23.58 -21.09
C TRP A 23 38.51 23.74 -21.03
N GLU A 24 37.97 24.74 -21.71
CA GLU A 24 36.53 25.00 -21.76
C GLU A 24 35.81 23.90 -22.55
N ILE A 25 36.39 23.46 -23.67
CA ILE A 25 35.85 22.34 -24.47
C ILE A 25 35.93 21.02 -23.67
N ALA A 26 37.09 20.75 -23.03
CA ALA A 26 37.23 19.52 -22.21
C ALA A 26 36.27 19.51 -21.03
N SER A 27 36.07 20.66 -20.37
CA SER A 27 35.12 20.79 -19.26
C SER A 27 33.66 20.62 -19.70
N LEU A 28 33.30 21.14 -20.87
CA LEU A 28 31.97 20.94 -21.45
C LEU A 28 31.72 19.45 -21.82
N ILE A 29 32.72 18.80 -22.45
CA ILE A 29 32.63 17.35 -22.77
C ILE A 29 32.49 16.54 -21.48
N PHE A 30 33.24 16.86 -20.45
CA PHE A 30 33.16 16.20 -19.16
C PHE A 30 31.78 16.39 -18.50
N SER A 31 31.22 17.59 -18.55
CA SER A 31 29.86 17.88 -18.11
C SER A 31 28.83 17.02 -18.87
N ALA A 32 28.93 16.96 -20.20
CA ALA A 32 28.05 16.14 -21.04
C ALA A 32 28.20 14.65 -20.71
N ALA A 33 29.43 14.16 -20.49
CA ALA A 33 29.69 12.78 -20.09
C ALA A 33 29.02 12.42 -18.75
N CYS A 34 29.01 13.34 -17.78
CA CYS A 34 28.30 13.15 -16.51
C CYS A 34 26.78 13.04 -16.71
N VAL A 35 26.18 13.84 -17.61
CA VAL A 35 24.74 13.72 -17.94
C VAL A 35 24.45 12.39 -18.63
N VAL A 36 25.31 11.96 -19.56
CA VAL A 36 25.18 10.64 -20.20
C VAL A 36 25.30 9.52 -19.17
N ALA A 37 26.24 9.61 -18.23
CA ALA A 37 26.38 8.66 -17.13
C ALA A 37 25.12 8.62 -16.24
N MET A 38 24.53 9.78 -15.91
CA MET A 38 23.24 9.82 -15.21
C MET A 38 22.15 9.07 -15.97
N VAL A 39 22.01 9.33 -17.27
CA VAL A 39 21.03 8.65 -18.12
C VAL A 39 21.28 7.12 -18.16
N ALA A 40 22.53 6.70 -18.28
CA ALA A 40 22.90 5.29 -18.28
C ALA A 40 22.53 4.60 -16.95
N VAL A 41 22.82 5.22 -15.81
CA VAL A 41 22.42 4.71 -14.49
C VAL A 41 20.91 4.61 -14.40
N LEU A 42 20.17 5.64 -14.80
CA LEU A 42 18.71 5.67 -14.75
C LEU A 42 18.06 4.59 -15.63
N LEU A 43 18.58 4.38 -16.86
CA LEU A 43 18.09 3.33 -17.76
C LEU A 43 18.29 1.92 -17.18
N ASN A 44 19.45 1.68 -16.56
CA ASN A 44 19.75 0.37 -15.97
C ASN A 44 18.97 0.10 -14.69
N THR A 45 18.53 1.13 -13.98
CA THR A 45 17.86 0.99 -12.68
C THR A 45 16.35 1.13 -12.74
N GLN A 46 15.80 1.61 -13.86
CA GLN A 46 14.37 1.81 -14.01
C GLN A 46 13.58 0.51 -13.81
N GLY A 47 12.61 0.50 -12.91
CA GLY A 47 11.73 -0.64 -12.65
C GLY A 47 12.35 -1.75 -11.82
N THR A 48 13.63 -1.66 -11.44
CA THR A 48 14.28 -2.64 -10.57
C THR A 48 13.87 -2.45 -9.11
N ALA A 49 13.83 -3.55 -8.35
CA ALA A 49 13.64 -3.49 -6.91
C ALA A 49 14.75 -2.69 -6.24
N LEU A 50 14.39 -1.89 -5.23
CA LEU A 50 15.40 -1.17 -4.45
C LEU A 50 16.35 -2.12 -3.71
N SER A 51 15.88 -3.30 -3.33
CA SER A 51 16.68 -4.39 -2.75
C SER A 51 17.75 -4.95 -3.68
N ALA A 52 17.55 -4.85 -5.00
CA ALA A 52 18.52 -5.28 -6.02
C ALA A 52 19.62 -4.24 -6.29
N TRP A 53 19.57 -3.09 -5.64
CA TRP A 53 20.61 -2.07 -5.76
C TRP A 53 21.88 -2.50 -5.01
N HIS A 54 22.99 -2.71 -5.73
CA HIS A 54 24.20 -3.32 -5.17
C HIS A 54 25.19 -2.33 -4.52
N LEU A 55 25.01 -1.03 -4.73
CA LEU A 55 25.92 -0.03 -4.14
C LEU A 55 25.46 0.32 -2.73
N SER A 56 26.42 0.54 -1.83
CA SER A 56 26.15 0.97 -0.44
C SER A 56 25.60 2.39 -0.32
N ILE A 57 25.66 3.19 -1.38
CA ILE A 57 25.14 4.56 -1.47
C ILE A 57 23.79 4.57 -2.20
N ALA A 58 22.85 5.41 -1.73
CA ALA A 58 21.52 5.48 -2.34
C ALA A 58 21.57 5.95 -3.81
N PRO A 59 20.65 5.48 -4.69
CA PRO A 59 20.59 5.90 -6.09
C PRO A 59 20.55 7.42 -6.27
N ASN A 60 19.78 8.13 -5.44
CA ASN A 60 19.69 9.59 -5.46
C ASN A 60 21.04 10.25 -5.20
N THR A 61 21.89 9.68 -4.35
CA THR A 61 23.20 10.22 -4.05
C THR A 61 24.11 10.13 -5.27
N VAL A 62 24.09 9.03 -6.00
CA VAL A 62 24.86 8.87 -7.25
C VAL A 62 24.44 9.93 -8.26
N ILE A 63 23.14 10.12 -8.46
CA ILE A 63 22.59 11.12 -9.38
C ILE A 63 22.98 12.54 -8.93
N SER A 64 22.89 12.86 -7.64
CA SER A 64 23.25 14.16 -7.09
C SER A 64 24.73 14.47 -7.27
N VAL A 65 25.62 13.51 -7.07
CA VAL A 65 27.07 13.69 -7.30
C VAL A 65 27.35 13.96 -8.78
N LEU A 66 26.79 13.16 -9.68
CA LEU A 66 26.95 13.36 -11.11
C LEU A 66 26.38 14.71 -11.56
N ALA A 67 25.25 15.13 -11.00
CA ALA A 67 24.63 16.42 -11.28
C ALA A 67 25.53 17.59 -10.84
N THR A 68 26.05 17.53 -9.61
CA THR A 68 26.92 18.57 -9.06
C THR A 68 28.22 18.68 -9.85
N VAL A 69 28.84 17.56 -10.20
CA VAL A 69 30.04 17.51 -11.03
C VAL A 69 29.77 18.07 -12.43
N SER A 70 28.65 17.67 -13.05
CA SER A 70 28.24 18.19 -14.36
C SER A 70 28.07 19.72 -14.32
N LYS A 71 27.33 20.24 -13.34
CA LYS A 71 27.04 21.66 -13.16
C LYS A 71 28.32 22.49 -12.94
N THR A 72 29.22 22.02 -12.06
CA THR A 72 30.48 22.75 -11.80
C THR A 72 31.38 22.77 -13.02
N SER A 73 31.46 21.67 -13.76
CA SER A 73 32.23 21.62 -15.01
C SER A 73 31.63 22.51 -16.10
N LEU A 74 30.29 22.58 -16.16
CA LEU A 74 29.57 23.42 -17.13
C LEU A 74 29.78 24.92 -16.88
N LEU A 75 29.86 25.35 -15.63
CA LEU A 75 30.02 26.78 -15.31
C LEU A 75 31.35 27.36 -15.80
N LEU A 76 32.40 26.56 -15.93
CA LEU A 76 33.71 27.04 -16.42
C LEU A 76 33.63 27.60 -17.86
N PRO A 77 33.13 26.85 -18.88
CA PRO A 77 33.01 27.40 -20.22
C PRO A 77 32.03 28.59 -20.31
N VAL A 78 30.99 28.62 -19.46
CA VAL A 78 30.01 29.72 -19.42
C VAL A 78 30.68 31.00 -18.89
N THR A 79 31.39 30.93 -17.78
CA THR A 79 32.06 32.09 -17.17
C THR A 79 33.16 32.63 -18.06
N GLU A 80 33.97 31.77 -18.68
CA GLU A 80 35.04 32.19 -19.59
C GLU A 80 34.47 32.78 -20.91
N SER A 81 33.35 32.23 -21.39
CA SER A 81 32.64 32.80 -22.57
C SER A 81 32.12 34.21 -22.26
N ILE A 82 31.46 34.43 -21.12
CA ILE A 82 30.98 35.77 -20.72
C ILE A 82 32.15 36.72 -20.60
N SER A 83 33.25 36.26 -19.98
CA SER A 83 34.44 37.07 -19.79
C SER A 83 35.15 37.43 -21.10
N GLN A 84 35.15 36.53 -22.10
CA GLN A 84 35.72 36.85 -23.44
C GLN A 84 34.80 37.78 -24.24
N LEU A 85 33.48 37.63 -24.12
CA LEU A 85 32.51 38.50 -24.76
C LEU A 85 32.62 39.96 -24.27
N LYS A 86 33.11 40.19 -23.05
CA LYS A 86 33.47 41.49 -22.53
C LYS A 86 34.41 42.24 -23.48
N TRP A 87 35.49 41.59 -23.93
CA TRP A 87 36.50 42.17 -24.80
C TRP A 87 35.97 42.42 -26.23
N LEU A 88 35.09 41.55 -26.72
CA LEU A 88 34.43 41.72 -28.01
C LEU A 88 33.37 42.84 -27.99
N HIS A 89 32.78 43.13 -26.83
CA HIS A 89 31.84 44.22 -26.65
C HIS A 89 32.47 45.58 -26.93
N PHE A 90 33.73 45.77 -26.47
CA PHE A 90 34.47 47.02 -26.62
C PHE A 90 35.13 47.20 -28.00
N ASP A 91 34.92 46.30 -28.96
CA ASP A 91 35.28 46.57 -30.36
C ASP A 91 34.41 47.69 -30.93
N LYS A 92 33.33 48.07 -30.25
CA LYS A 92 32.50 49.25 -30.53
C LYS A 92 32.46 50.17 -29.34
N VAL A 93 31.97 51.40 -29.56
CA VAL A 93 31.88 52.42 -28.49
C VAL A 93 30.77 52.03 -27.50
N HIS A 94 31.14 51.72 -26.27
CA HIS A 94 30.23 51.35 -25.17
C HIS A 94 30.60 52.09 -23.87
N ARG A 95 29.75 51.96 -22.86
CA ARG A 95 29.99 52.57 -21.56
C ARG A 95 31.07 51.79 -20.82
N LEU A 96 31.98 52.49 -20.16
CA LEU A 96 33.05 51.85 -19.38
C LEU A 96 32.48 50.97 -18.24
N ASN A 97 31.32 51.35 -17.68
CA ASN A 97 30.63 50.59 -16.64
C ASN A 97 30.16 49.19 -17.10
N ASP A 98 29.99 48.96 -18.41
CA ASP A 98 29.65 47.65 -18.95
C ASP A 98 30.77 46.63 -18.68
N LEU A 99 32.02 47.06 -18.49
CA LEU A 99 33.14 46.18 -18.14
C LEU A 99 32.93 45.50 -16.79
N ASP A 100 32.45 46.25 -15.79
CA ASP A 100 32.16 45.71 -14.47
C ASP A 100 30.90 44.84 -14.49
N LEU A 101 29.93 45.20 -15.34
CA LEU A 101 28.72 44.41 -15.53
C LEU A 101 29.00 42.99 -16.08
N TYR A 102 29.86 42.88 -17.11
CA TYR A 102 30.34 41.59 -17.62
C TYR A 102 31.12 40.79 -16.57
N ASN A 103 31.95 41.48 -15.81
CA ASN A 103 32.77 40.87 -14.77
C ASN A 103 31.90 40.32 -13.61
N SER A 104 30.88 41.05 -13.19
CA SER A 104 29.94 40.58 -12.16
C SER A 104 29.07 39.43 -12.67
N ALA A 105 28.64 39.46 -13.96
CA ALA A 105 27.88 38.39 -14.57
C ALA A 105 28.65 37.06 -14.65
N SER A 106 29.98 37.13 -14.89
CA SER A 106 30.83 35.94 -14.92
C SER A 106 31.10 35.33 -13.55
N ARG A 107 30.88 36.08 -12.45
CA ARG A 107 31.16 35.62 -11.08
C ARG A 107 30.00 34.90 -10.40
N GLY A 108 28.77 35.07 -10.89
CA GLY A 108 27.66 34.39 -10.27
C GLY A 108 26.27 34.85 -10.68
N PRO A 109 25.22 34.16 -10.14
CA PRO A 109 23.84 34.34 -10.59
C PRO A 109 23.26 35.73 -10.34
N LEU A 110 23.66 36.40 -9.24
CA LEU A 110 23.18 37.73 -8.94
C LEU A 110 23.72 38.78 -9.95
N GLY A 111 25.01 38.70 -10.28
CA GLY A 111 25.60 39.51 -11.33
C GLY A 111 24.99 39.23 -12.69
N ALA A 112 24.72 37.97 -13.00
CA ALA A 112 24.04 37.54 -14.21
C ALA A 112 22.59 38.13 -14.31
N LEU A 113 21.90 38.22 -13.19
CA LEU A 113 20.56 38.82 -13.14
C LEU A 113 20.60 40.32 -13.47
N PHE A 114 21.50 41.08 -12.86
CA PHE A 114 21.67 42.50 -13.16
C PHE A 114 22.10 42.74 -14.60
N PHE A 115 22.93 41.86 -15.16
CA PHE A 115 23.34 41.89 -16.55
C PHE A 115 22.16 41.80 -17.52
N LEU A 116 21.21 40.89 -17.27
CA LEU A 116 20.03 40.72 -18.10
C LEU A 116 19.15 41.98 -18.16
N PHE A 117 19.06 42.73 -17.07
CA PHE A 117 18.28 43.98 -17.05
C PHE A 117 18.94 45.11 -17.86
N ARG A 118 20.29 45.09 -17.95
CA ARG A 118 21.06 46.17 -18.60
C ARG A 118 21.40 45.88 -20.07
N LEU A 119 21.69 44.60 -20.40
CA LEU A 119 22.17 44.17 -21.72
C LEU A 119 21.40 42.92 -22.24
N PRO A 120 20.06 42.97 -22.34
CA PRO A 120 19.28 41.78 -22.66
C PRO A 120 19.49 41.23 -24.10
N ALA A 121 19.91 42.07 -25.04
CA ALA A 121 20.09 41.73 -26.46
C ALA A 121 21.50 41.30 -26.84
N SER A 122 22.37 41.00 -25.85
CA SER A 122 23.74 40.57 -26.09
C SER A 122 23.92 39.05 -26.02
N LEU A 123 24.91 38.49 -26.70
CA LEU A 123 25.28 37.08 -26.54
C LEU A 123 25.62 36.73 -25.08
N GLY A 124 26.17 37.70 -24.31
CA GLY A 124 26.40 37.57 -22.88
C GLY A 124 25.11 37.30 -22.08
N ALA A 125 23.97 37.79 -22.56
CA ALA A 125 22.67 37.52 -21.93
C ALA A 125 22.32 36.02 -21.96
N LEU A 126 22.67 35.28 -23.01
CA LEU A 126 22.49 33.83 -23.05
C LEU A 126 23.34 33.18 -21.94
N GLY A 127 24.58 33.61 -21.74
CA GLY A 127 25.41 33.11 -20.65
C GLY A 127 24.83 33.43 -19.27
N ALA A 128 24.30 34.65 -19.10
CA ALA A 128 23.63 35.04 -17.87
C ALA A 128 22.38 34.20 -17.57
N VAL A 129 21.54 33.92 -18.58
CA VAL A 129 20.39 33.02 -18.45
C VAL A 129 20.83 31.62 -18.04
N ILE A 130 21.87 31.06 -18.69
CA ILE A 130 22.39 29.74 -18.38
C ILE A 130 22.88 29.70 -16.92
N THR A 131 23.60 30.73 -16.46
CA THR A 131 24.10 30.82 -15.07
C THR A 131 22.97 30.84 -14.06
N ILE A 132 21.86 31.53 -14.33
CA ILE A 132 20.68 31.57 -13.47
C ILE A 132 19.94 30.25 -13.49
N VAL A 133 19.68 29.67 -14.68
CA VAL A 133 18.95 28.41 -14.85
C VAL A 133 19.73 27.23 -14.26
N ALA A 134 21.09 27.30 -14.25
CA ALA A 134 21.94 26.32 -13.60
C ALA A 134 21.69 26.20 -12.07
N LEU A 135 21.05 27.17 -11.41
CA LEU A 135 20.60 27.03 -10.02
C LEU A 135 19.54 25.92 -9.86
N ALA A 136 18.69 25.76 -10.85
CA ALA A 136 17.66 24.74 -10.83
C ALA A 136 18.17 23.33 -11.20
N PHE A 137 19.43 23.20 -11.61
CA PHE A 137 20.01 21.93 -12.07
C PHE A 137 19.91 20.83 -10.99
N ASP A 138 20.34 21.11 -9.76
CA ASP A 138 20.33 20.14 -8.66
C ASP A 138 18.92 19.76 -8.20
N PRO A 139 17.97 20.71 -7.99
CA PRO A 139 16.57 20.35 -7.71
C PRO A 139 15.94 19.46 -8.77
N PHE A 140 16.18 19.72 -10.05
CA PHE A 140 15.67 18.90 -11.14
C PHE A 140 16.30 17.50 -11.15
N ALA A 141 17.60 17.40 -10.93
CA ALA A 141 18.29 16.12 -10.82
C ALA A 141 17.76 15.27 -9.66
N GLN A 142 17.43 15.89 -8.52
CA GLN A 142 16.86 15.18 -7.36
C GLN A 142 15.45 14.64 -7.62
N GLN A 143 14.68 15.26 -8.50
CA GLN A 143 13.34 14.80 -8.86
C GLN A 143 13.32 13.65 -9.89
N LEU A 144 14.49 13.28 -10.45
CA LEU A 144 14.60 12.21 -11.44
C LEU A 144 14.21 10.86 -10.91
N VAL A 145 14.44 10.58 -9.63
CA VAL A 145 14.21 9.25 -9.02
C VAL A 145 13.15 9.35 -7.95
N SER A 146 12.19 8.46 -8.00
CA SER A 146 11.17 8.24 -6.98
C SER A 146 11.09 6.76 -6.61
N PHE A 147 10.58 6.46 -5.42
CA PHE A 147 10.55 5.12 -4.84
C PHE A 147 9.11 4.71 -4.49
N PRO A 148 8.24 4.49 -5.49
CA PRO A 148 6.91 3.96 -5.22
C PRO A 148 6.98 2.48 -4.84
N SER A 149 5.93 2.00 -4.15
CA SER A 149 5.74 0.58 -3.86
C SER A 149 4.81 -0.06 -4.88
N ARG A 150 5.05 -1.34 -5.18
CA ARG A 150 4.19 -2.20 -5.99
C ARG A 150 3.97 -3.53 -5.29
N GLN A 151 2.83 -4.16 -5.56
CA GLN A 151 2.58 -5.53 -5.09
C GLN A 151 3.23 -6.51 -6.08
N VAL A 152 4.06 -7.39 -5.56
CA VAL A 152 4.74 -8.43 -6.33
C VAL A 152 4.33 -9.79 -5.75
N SER A 153 3.94 -10.72 -6.61
CA SER A 153 3.68 -12.10 -6.19
C SER A 153 5.00 -12.80 -5.88
N ILE A 154 5.04 -13.44 -4.72
CA ILE A 154 6.18 -14.23 -4.28
C ILE A 154 5.93 -15.73 -4.47
N SER A 155 6.99 -16.53 -4.45
CA SER A 155 6.92 -17.98 -4.63
C SER A 155 6.26 -18.72 -3.45
N GLN A 156 6.04 -18.06 -2.32
CA GLN A 156 5.34 -18.64 -1.18
C GLN A 156 3.84 -18.67 -1.45
N THR A 157 3.21 -19.80 -1.14
CA THR A 157 1.79 -20.03 -1.39
C THR A 157 0.96 -19.70 -0.16
N ALA A 158 -0.13 -18.97 -0.38
CA ALA A 158 -1.21 -18.86 0.59
C ALA A 158 -2.04 -20.14 0.59
N SER A 159 -2.71 -20.48 1.69
CA SER A 159 -3.59 -21.63 1.74
C SER A 159 -4.92 -21.32 2.42
N PHE A 160 -5.98 -21.83 1.81
CA PHE A 160 -7.34 -21.86 2.34
C PHE A 160 -7.83 -23.29 2.31
N ARG A 161 -8.40 -23.78 3.43
CA ARG A 161 -8.85 -25.17 3.53
C ARG A 161 -10.35 -25.25 3.33
N THR A 162 -10.81 -26.32 2.66
CA THR A 162 -12.21 -26.69 2.51
C THR A 162 -12.36 -28.19 2.67
N SER A 163 -13.51 -28.64 3.09
CA SER A 163 -13.78 -30.08 3.22
C SER A 163 -15.17 -30.40 2.67
N GLN A 164 -15.28 -31.45 1.90
CA GLN A 164 -16.57 -32.01 1.46
C GLN A 164 -16.97 -33.22 2.30
N VAL A 165 -16.03 -33.83 3.01
CA VAL A 165 -16.23 -35.00 3.86
C VAL A 165 -15.71 -34.68 5.25
N TYR A 166 -16.49 -35.04 6.26
CA TYR A 166 -16.05 -34.96 7.66
C TYR A 166 -16.10 -36.33 8.31
N GLU A 167 -14.94 -36.83 8.71
CA GLU A 167 -14.75 -38.08 9.41
C GLU A 167 -13.61 -37.88 10.45
N SER A 168 -13.97 -37.95 11.73
CA SER A 168 -13.01 -37.74 12.84
C SER A 168 -12.30 -39.03 13.28
N GLY A 169 -12.57 -40.18 12.64
CA GLY A 169 -12.14 -41.46 13.11
C GLY A 169 -12.95 -42.01 14.29
N ALA A 170 -14.10 -41.38 14.60
CA ALA A 170 -14.98 -41.81 15.68
C ALA A 170 -15.59 -43.18 15.37
N SER A 171 -15.56 -44.12 16.34
CA SER A 171 -16.19 -45.42 16.26
C SER A 171 -17.28 -45.56 17.33
N PHE A 172 -18.29 -46.41 17.05
CA PHE A 172 -19.29 -46.76 18.04
C PHE A 172 -18.83 -47.90 18.95
N THR A 173 -17.89 -48.73 18.49
CA THR A 173 -17.55 -50.01 19.13
C THR A 173 -16.18 -50.01 19.79
N GLU A 174 -15.27 -49.14 19.40
CA GLU A 174 -13.92 -49.12 19.99
C GLU A 174 -13.58 -47.72 20.55
N PRO A 175 -12.84 -47.66 21.65
CA PRO A 175 -12.26 -46.39 22.12
C PRO A 175 -11.30 -45.90 21.04
N THR A 176 -11.67 -44.81 20.37
CA THR A 176 -10.86 -44.22 19.29
C THR A 176 -9.52 -43.71 19.82
N THR A 177 -8.45 -44.03 19.14
CA THR A 177 -7.11 -43.48 19.40
C THR A 177 -7.02 -41.98 19.10
N GLU A 178 -8.00 -41.43 18.40
CA GLU A 178 -8.09 -40.02 18.02
C GLU A 178 -9.08 -39.21 18.87
N VAL A 179 -8.91 -39.29 20.18
CA VAL A 179 -9.66 -38.45 21.15
C VAL A 179 -9.52 -36.96 20.85
N GLY A 180 -8.42 -36.58 20.21
CA GLY A 180 -8.11 -35.18 19.89
C GLY A 180 -9.09 -34.49 18.96
N GLU A 181 -9.58 -35.18 17.90
CA GLU A 181 -10.49 -34.56 16.92
C GLU A 181 -11.87 -34.28 17.52
N ILE A 182 -12.40 -35.24 18.32
CA ILE A 182 -13.67 -35.06 19.03
C ILE A 182 -13.55 -33.93 20.05
N ALA A 183 -12.47 -33.87 20.80
CA ALA A 183 -12.23 -32.82 21.80
C ALA A 183 -12.16 -31.42 21.13
N LEU A 184 -11.52 -31.32 19.96
CA LEU A 184 -11.47 -30.07 19.19
C LEU A 184 -12.86 -29.66 18.68
N HIS A 185 -13.68 -30.63 18.27
CA HIS A 185 -15.06 -30.34 17.83
C HIS A 185 -15.94 -29.88 19.01
N ILE A 186 -15.83 -30.53 20.15
CA ILE A 186 -16.46 -30.11 21.40
C ILE A 186 -16.02 -28.69 21.78
N GLY A 187 -14.71 -28.41 21.71
CA GLY A 187 -14.16 -27.09 21.96
C GLY A 187 -14.73 -26.02 21.01
N ALA A 188 -14.93 -26.34 19.74
CA ALA A 188 -15.55 -25.43 18.76
C ALA A 188 -17.02 -25.12 19.14
N ILE A 189 -17.81 -26.14 19.50
CA ILE A 189 -19.20 -25.95 19.94
C ILE A 189 -19.27 -25.05 21.17
N PHE A 190 -18.43 -25.29 22.18
CA PHE A 190 -18.39 -24.43 23.38
C PHE A 190 -17.89 -23.03 23.07
N SER A 191 -16.94 -22.85 22.13
CA SER A 191 -16.51 -21.53 21.67
C SER A 191 -17.68 -20.73 21.10
N GLY A 192 -18.49 -21.34 20.22
CA GLY A 192 -19.71 -20.72 19.71
C GLY A 192 -20.73 -20.42 20.81
N LEU A 193 -20.96 -21.39 21.71
CA LEU A 193 -21.89 -21.24 22.85
C LEU A 193 -21.55 -20.02 23.72
N PHE A 194 -20.26 -19.76 23.98
CA PHE A 194 -19.81 -18.61 24.75
C PHE A 194 -19.66 -17.32 23.92
N GLY A 195 -19.92 -17.38 22.61
CA GLY A 195 -19.82 -16.23 21.71
C GLY A 195 -18.38 -15.82 21.40
N SER A 196 -17.45 -16.72 21.60
CA SER A 196 -16.07 -16.55 21.15
C SER A 196 -16.04 -16.88 19.67
N GLN A 197 -15.97 -15.84 18.82
CA GLN A 197 -15.86 -16.05 17.38
C GLN A 197 -14.51 -16.70 17.07
N SER A 198 -14.53 -17.90 16.54
CA SER A 198 -13.33 -18.56 16.02
C SER A 198 -12.90 -17.84 14.74
N PRO A 199 -11.70 -17.27 14.68
CA PRO A 199 -11.22 -16.65 13.46
C PRO A 199 -11.15 -17.71 12.36
N ARG A 200 -11.56 -17.35 11.15
CA ARG A 200 -11.50 -18.26 10.00
C ARG A 200 -10.05 -18.63 9.72
N ALA A 201 -9.76 -19.93 9.68
CA ALA A 201 -8.41 -20.43 9.49
C ALA A 201 -7.95 -20.28 8.04
N PHE A 202 -6.85 -19.60 7.86
CA PHE A 202 -6.13 -19.45 6.60
C PHE A 202 -4.62 -19.34 6.88
N THR A 203 -3.81 -19.53 5.84
CA THR A 203 -2.38 -19.25 5.94
C THR A 203 -2.01 -18.25 4.86
N CYS A 204 -1.45 -17.13 5.28
CA CYS A 204 -0.91 -16.12 4.38
C CYS A 204 0.49 -15.76 4.90
N PRO A 205 1.56 -16.08 4.17
CA PRO A 205 2.93 -15.84 4.61
C PRO A 205 3.29 -14.35 4.64
N THR A 206 2.48 -13.53 3.99
CA THR A 206 2.60 -12.07 3.94
C THR A 206 1.33 -11.41 4.49
N SER A 207 1.30 -10.09 4.54
CA SER A 207 0.09 -9.34 4.94
C SER A 207 -1.01 -9.30 3.87
N SER A 208 -0.72 -9.75 2.63
CA SER A 208 -1.63 -9.70 1.49
C SER A 208 -1.56 -10.98 0.67
N CYS A 209 -2.71 -11.63 0.49
CA CYS A 209 -2.84 -12.84 -0.32
C CYS A 209 -4.13 -12.80 -1.13
N THR A 210 -4.13 -13.45 -2.31
CA THR A 210 -5.30 -13.56 -3.17
C THR A 210 -5.47 -14.98 -3.70
N TRP A 211 -6.73 -15.36 -3.91
CA TRP A 211 -7.09 -16.60 -4.60
C TRP A 211 -7.74 -16.25 -5.94
N PRO A 212 -7.70 -17.16 -6.94
CA PRO A 212 -8.28 -16.87 -8.26
C PRO A 212 -9.78 -16.58 -8.16
N ASN A 213 -10.22 -15.46 -8.71
CA ASN A 213 -11.63 -15.02 -8.68
C ASN A 213 -12.56 -15.93 -9.49
N THR A 214 -12.01 -16.77 -10.37
CA THR A 214 -12.76 -17.72 -11.22
C THR A 214 -13.12 -19.02 -10.50
N THR A 215 -12.54 -19.27 -9.33
CA THR A 215 -12.73 -20.48 -8.54
C THR A 215 -13.61 -20.19 -7.34
N SER A 216 -14.73 -20.91 -7.26
CA SER A 216 -15.55 -20.97 -6.05
C SER A 216 -15.10 -22.17 -5.22
N PHE A 217 -14.90 -21.95 -3.93
CA PHE A 217 -14.46 -22.97 -2.99
C PHE A 217 -15.69 -23.48 -2.23
N ILE A 218 -15.97 -24.76 -2.33
CA ILE A 218 -17.14 -25.39 -1.74
C ILE A 218 -16.70 -26.20 -0.52
N SER A 219 -17.38 -26.00 0.62
CA SER A 219 -17.10 -26.73 1.85
C SER A 219 -18.39 -27.18 2.52
N LEU A 220 -18.35 -28.36 3.13
CA LEU A 220 -19.30 -28.76 4.13
C LEU A 220 -19.19 -27.85 5.36
N GLY A 221 -20.32 -27.55 5.96
CA GLY A 221 -20.41 -26.80 7.20
C GLY A 221 -21.78 -26.98 7.87
N ALA A 222 -22.09 -26.09 8.80
CA ALA A 222 -23.34 -26.06 9.53
C ALA A 222 -24.04 -24.71 9.33
N VAL A 223 -25.35 -24.70 9.41
CA VAL A 223 -26.20 -23.52 9.46
C VAL A 223 -27.14 -23.61 10.66
N GLY A 224 -27.23 -22.49 11.39
CA GLY A 224 -28.12 -22.35 12.52
C GLY A 224 -29.30 -21.45 12.18
N LYS A 225 -30.51 -21.85 12.50
CA LYS A 225 -31.71 -21.05 12.26
C LYS A 225 -32.71 -21.24 13.38
N CYS A 226 -33.31 -20.15 13.84
CA CYS A 226 -34.42 -20.15 14.78
C CYS A 226 -35.63 -19.47 14.16
N GLU A 227 -36.83 -20.00 14.44
CA GLU A 227 -38.10 -19.44 14.01
C GLU A 227 -38.97 -19.16 15.26
N ASN A 228 -39.60 -18.00 15.29
CA ASN A 228 -40.53 -17.66 16.36
C ASN A 228 -41.91 -18.27 16.05
N VAL A 229 -42.29 -19.23 16.86
CA VAL A 229 -43.54 -19.98 16.70
C VAL A 229 -44.57 -19.66 17.79
N THR A 230 -44.37 -18.60 18.54
CA THR A 230 -45.17 -18.21 19.71
C THR A 230 -46.69 -18.20 19.42
N GLN A 231 -47.07 -17.74 18.24
CA GLN A 231 -48.48 -17.66 17.85
C GLN A 231 -49.09 -18.98 17.34
N ALA A 232 -48.24 -19.98 17.04
CA ALA A 232 -48.63 -21.24 16.44
C ALA A 232 -48.60 -22.43 17.43
N VAL A 233 -48.26 -22.19 18.69
CA VAL A 233 -48.19 -23.22 19.72
C VAL A 233 -49.58 -23.58 20.25
N VAL A 234 -49.74 -24.83 20.62
CA VAL A 234 -50.94 -25.34 21.29
C VAL A 234 -50.65 -25.46 22.79
N ASN A 235 -51.41 -24.73 23.62
CA ASN A 235 -51.27 -24.74 25.06
C ASN A 235 -52.38 -25.56 25.70
N ASP A 236 -52.03 -26.59 26.46
CA ASP A 236 -52.94 -27.38 27.30
C ASP A 236 -52.56 -27.10 28.76
N CYS A 237 -53.33 -26.19 29.42
CA CYS A 237 -53.07 -25.79 30.78
C CYS A 237 -54.10 -26.43 31.74
N LYS A 238 -53.60 -27.01 32.83
CA LYS A 238 -54.36 -27.60 33.92
C LYS A 238 -54.15 -26.79 35.18
N HIS A 239 -55.27 -26.52 35.89
CA HIS A 239 -55.30 -25.87 37.19
C HIS A 239 -55.46 -26.92 38.27
N ASP A 240 -54.63 -26.90 39.29
CA ASP A 240 -54.83 -27.65 40.52
C ASP A 240 -55.32 -26.69 41.62
N ASP A 241 -56.62 -26.79 41.92
CA ASP A 241 -57.27 -25.91 42.92
C ASP A 241 -56.75 -26.12 44.34
N ASN A 242 -56.11 -27.28 44.64
CA ASN A 242 -55.58 -27.58 45.97
C ASN A 242 -54.20 -26.97 46.21
N THR A 243 -53.36 -26.93 45.17
CA THR A 243 -51.98 -26.40 45.25
C THR A 243 -51.85 -24.98 44.68
N LEU A 244 -52.90 -24.45 44.03
CA LEU A 244 -52.87 -23.19 43.28
C LEU A 244 -51.78 -23.22 42.19
N GLU A 245 -51.48 -24.36 41.64
CA GLU A 245 -50.51 -24.54 40.58
C GLU A 245 -51.17 -24.58 39.20
N ILE A 246 -50.55 -23.99 38.24
CA ILE A 246 -50.91 -24.07 36.82
C ILE A 246 -49.78 -24.80 36.10
N TYR A 247 -50.11 -25.89 35.44
CA TYR A 247 -49.21 -26.63 34.58
C TYR A 247 -49.68 -26.51 33.15
N CYS A 248 -48.83 -26.06 32.27
CA CYS A 248 -49.11 -25.99 30.87
C CYS A 248 -48.18 -26.92 30.09
N ASN A 249 -48.78 -27.76 29.21
CA ASN A 249 -48.07 -28.46 28.17
C ASN A 249 -48.16 -27.63 26.89
N VAL A 250 -47.03 -27.15 26.42
CA VAL A 250 -46.92 -26.34 25.19
C VAL A 250 -46.40 -27.25 24.10
N THR A 251 -47.22 -27.47 23.07
CA THR A 251 -46.80 -28.24 21.90
C THR A 251 -46.55 -27.31 20.74
N THR A 252 -45.37 -27.40 20.17
CA THR A 252 -44.98 -26.57 19.04
C THR A 252 -45.34 -27.21 17.71
N PRO A 253 -45.41 -26.46 16.59
CA PRO A 253 -45.69 -27.01 15.27
C PRO A 253 -44.72 -28.13 14.83
N GLY A 254 -43.44 -28.04 15.24
CA GLY A 254 -42.42 -29.07 15.00
C GLY A 254 -42.56 -30.32 15.90
N GLY A 255 -43.59 -30.39 16.78
CA GLY A 255 -43.86 -31.52 17.64
C GLY A 255 -43.02 -31.58 18.92
N PHE A 256 -42.40 -30.51 19.34
CA PHE A 256 -41.71 -30.43 20.62
C PHE A 256 -42.73 -30.20 21.75
N HIS A 257 -42.47 -30.85 22.89
CA HIS A 257 -43.30 -30.73 24.08
C HIS A 257 -42.52 -30.00 25.17
N LEU A 258 -42.98 -28.81 25.49
CA LEU A 258 -42.43 -27.99 26.56
C LEU A 258 -43.38 -27.96 27.75
N THR A 259 -42.86 -28.08 28.96
CA THR A 259 -43.67 -28.02 30.16
C THR A 259 -43.36 -26.72 30.89
N THR A 260 -44.40 -25.98 31.26
CA THR A 260 -44.26 -24.79 32.09
C THR A 260 -45.09 -24.94 33.34
N ARG A 261 -44.58 -24.38 34.43
CA ARG A 261 -45.19 -24.48 35.74
C ARG A 261 -45.28 -23.10 36.36
N ARG A 262 -46.40 -22.81 36.98
CA ARG A 262 -46.62 -21.61 37.76
C ARG A 262 -47.33 -21.97 39.08
N GLU A 263 -46.65 -21.69 40.19
CA GLU A 263 -47.16 -21.94 41.52
C GLU A 263 -47.41 -20.58 42.19
N ARG A 264 -48.62 -20.38 42.74
CA ARG A 264 -49.00 -19.15 43.43
C ARG A 264 -49.31 -19.47 44.88
N GLN A 265 -48.28 -19.49 45.72
CA GLN A 265 -48.47 -19.62 47.16
C GLN A 265 -48.29 -18.23 47.83
N PRO A 266 -48.98 -18.00 48.99
CA PRO A 266 -48.84 -16.70 49.66
C PRO A 266 -47.42 -16.31 50.08
N ALA A 267 -46.52 -17.29 50.23
CA ALA A 267 -45.14 -17.08 50.68
C ALA A 267 -44.06 -17.37 49.63
N SER A 268 -44.40 -17.97 48.51
CA SER A 268 -43.42 -18.27 47.44
C SER A 268 -44.11 -18.29 46.08
N PHE A 269 -43.58 -17.51 45.16
CA PHE A 269 -44.05 -17.50 43.79
C PHE A 269 -43.03 -18.20 42.91
N ARG A 270 -43.36 -19.39 42.43
CA ARG A 270 -42.49 -20.17 41.56
C ARG A 270 -43.07 -20.17 40.15
N TYR A 271 -42.20 -19.99 39.16
CA TYR A 271 -42.57 -20.06 37.76
C TYR A 271 -41.40 -20.54 36.88
N THR A 272 -41.72 -21.19 35.78
CA THR A 272 -40.73 -21.52 34.75
C THR A 272 -40.35 -20.24 34.02
N GLU A 273 -39.05 -19.89 34.01
CA GLU A 273 -38.55 -18.75 33.27
C GLU A 273 -37.99 -19.17 31.91
N LEU A 274 -37.37 -20.33 31.83
CA LEU A 274 -36.86 -20.93 30.61
C LEU A 274 -37.15 -22.45 30.65
N ASN A 275 -37.63 -22.98 29.55
CA ASN A 275 -37.63 -24.42 29.31
C ASN A 275 -37.18 -24.69 27.88
N VAL A 276 -36.11 -25.47 27.71
CA VAL A 276 -35.55 -25.84 26.42
C VAL A 276 -35.55 -27.38 26.35
N THR A 277 -36.12 -27.92 25.28
CA THR A 277 -36.16 -29.36 25.05
C THR A 277 -35.73 -29.69 23.63
N THR A 278 -34.96 -30.75 23.51
CA THR A 278 -34.49 -31.25 22.22
C THR A 278 -35.46 -32.30 21.65
N GLY A 279 -35.40 -32.50 20.34
CA GLY A 279 -36.16 -33.56 19.65
C GLY A 279 -35.76 -34.94 20.13
N THR A 280 -36.71 -35.88 20.10
CA THR A 280 -36.46 -37.28 20.40
C THR A 280 -35.69 -37.95 19.24
N THR A 281 -35.06 -39.11 19.53
CA THR A 281 -34.37 -39.92 18.50
C THR A 281 -35.28 -40.35 17.36
N ALA A 282 -36.61 -40.42 17.60
CA ALA A 282 -37.61 -40.80 16.59
C ALA A 282 -37.94 -39.67 15.59
N SER A 283 -37.67 -38.40 15.98
CA SER A 283 -37.88 -37.20 15.14
C SER A 283 -36.58 -36.66 14.51
N ARG A 284 -35.49 -37.43 14.60
CA ARG A 284 -34.19 -36.99 14.12
C ARG A 284 -34.13 -37.04 12.60
N SER A 285 -33.84 -35.91 11.97
CA SER A 285 -33.43 -35.82 10.57
C SER A 285 -31.94 -36.13 10.42
N LEU A 286 -31.56 -36.78 9.30
CA LEU A 286 -30.17 -37.17 9.04
C LEU A 286 -29.28 -35.97 8.68
N GLU A 287 -29.89 -34.89 8.23
CA GLU A 287 -29.24 -33.63 7.92
C GLU A 287 -29.04 -32.72 9.15
N ASP A 288 -29.72 -33.01 10.27
CA ASP A 288 -29.68 -32.16 11.45
C ASP A 288 -28.65 -32.64 12.48
N PHE A 289 -27.78 -31.72 12.91
CA PHE A 289 -26.95 -31.91 14.11
C PHE A 289 -27.80 -31.86 15.37
N THR A 290 -28.78 -30.94 15.43
CA THR A 290 -29.78 -30.88 16.50
C THR A 290 -30.97 -30.04 16.08
N SER A 291 -32.12 -30.33 16.71
CA SER A 291 -33.30 -29.48 16.69
C SER A 291 -33.91 -29.43 18.10
N PHE A 292 -34.38 -28.27 18.51
CA PHE A 292 -34.92 -28.05 19.83
C PHE A 292 -35.95 -26.91 19.83
N ALA A 293 -36.79 -26.89 20.86
CA ALA A 293 -37.68 -25.78 21.12
C ALA A 293 -37.35 -25.14 22.49
N ALA A 294 -37.50 -23.85 22.55
CA ALA A 294 -37.27 -23.07 23.77
C ALA A 294 -38.48 -22.18 24.07
N TRP A 295 -39.00 -22.33 25.26
CA TRP A 295 -39.99 -21.42 25.83
C TRP A 295 -39.30 -20.47 26.81
N ARG A 296 -39.59 -19.18 26.75
CA ARG A 296 -39.01 -18.15 27.61
C ARG A 296 -40.10 -17.18 28.08
N ALA A 297 -40.13 -16.85 29.36
CA ALA A 297 -40.96 -15.79 29.88
C ALA A 297 -40.38 -14.42 29.48
N VAL A 298 -41.21 -13.50 28.95
CA VAL A 298 -40.77 -12.17 28.49
C VAL A 298 -40.90 -11.11 29.59
N GLY A 299 -41.73 -11.34 30.64
CA GLY A 299 -41.95 -10.42 31.73
C GLY A 299 -42.22 -11.07 33.08
N ILE A 300 -41.75 -10.46 34.15
CA ILE A 300 -41.90 -10.97 35.52
C ILE A 300 -43.34 -10.80 36.02
N GLN A 301 -44.10 -9.83 35.49
CA GLN A 301 -45.44 -9.49 35.98
C GLN A 301 -46.59 -10.10 35.19
N ASN A 302 -46.39 -10.37 33.90
CA ASN A 302 -47.37 -11.00 33.03
C ASN A 302 -46.78 -12.32 32.48
N LEU A 303 -47.13 -13.44 33.09
CA LEU A 303 -46.73 -14.78 32.57
C LEU A 303 -47.53 -15.22 31.31
N GLU A 304 -48.39 -14.32 30.83
CA GLU A 304 -49.04 -14.46 29.53
C GLU A 304 -48.14 -14.00 28.39
N ASP A 305 -47.08 -13.21 28.70
CA ASP A 305 -46.07 -12.76 27.75
C ASP A 305 -44.90 -13.74 27.74
N PHE A 306 -44.90 -14.62 26.76
CA PHE A 306 -43.85 -15.60 26.54
C PHE A 306 -43.42 -15.62 25.06
N GLU A 307 -42.25 -16.12 24.83
CA GLU A 307 -41.69 -16.36 23.51
C GLU A 307 -41.40 -17.86 23.35
N VAL A 308 -41.77 -18.43 22.21
CA VAL A 308 -41.43 -19.80 21.84
C VAL A 308 -40.65 -19.79 20.55
N LEU A 309 -39.40 -20.30 20.60
CA LEU A 309 -38.54 -20.46 19.46
C LEU A 309 -38.36 -21.93 19.13
N GLU A 310 -38.48 -22.30 17.86
CA GLU A 310 -37.95 -23.54 17.31
C GLU A 310 -36.64 -23.28 16.62
N CYS A 311 -35.59 -23.97 17.04
CA CYS A 311 -34.24 -23.79 16.53
C CYS A 311 -33.70 -25.09 15.95
N ARG A 312 -32.87 -24.95 14.90
CA ARG A 312 -32.23 -26.08 14.22
C ARG A 312 -30.80 -25.73 13.88
N VAL A 313 -29.89 -26.66 14.09
CA VAL A 313 -28.54 -26.66 13.53
C VAL A 313 -28.43 -27.78 12.54
N SER A 314 -28.34 -27.48 11.26
CA SER A 314 -28.34 -28.46 10.17
C SER A 314 -27.07 -28.35 9.32
N THR A 315 -26.83 -29.40 8.53
CA THR A 315 -25.72 -29.41 7.55
C THR A 315 -26.00 -28.44 6.41
N ALA A 316 -24.97 -27.77 5.95
CA ALA A 316 -25.05 -26.87 4.80
C ALA A 316 -23.79 -26.94 3.94
N ALA A 317 -23.95 -26.69 2.64
CA ALA A 317 -22.85 -26.40 1.74
C ALA A 317 -22.56 -24.89 1.79
N HIS A 318 -21.31 -24.53 2.07
CA HIS A 318 -20.81 -23.16 2.03
C HIS A 318 -20.02 -22.95 0.76
N LEU A 319 -20.37 -21.92 0.01
CA LEU A 319 -19.67 -21.46 -1.18
C LEU A 319 -18.93 -20.19 -0.86
N TYR A 320 -17.62 -20.20 -1.04
CA TYR A 320 -16.77 -19.05 -0.84
C TYR A 320 -16.19 -18.59 -2.17
N SER A 321 -16.31 -17.30 -2.49
CA SER A 321 -15.71 -16.69 -3.66
C SER A 321 -15.06 -15.35 -3.33
N ASN A 322 -14.19 -14.86 -4.22
CA ASN A 322 -13.48 -13.59 -4.04
C ASN A 322 -12.71 -13.52 -2.71
N ILE A 323 -11.96 -14.58 -2.39
CA ILE A 323 -11.19 -14.66 -1.15
C ILE A 323 -9.94 -13.80 -1.30
N THR A 324 -9.75 -12.88 -0.35
CA THR A 324 -8.57 -12.02 -0.26
C THR A 324 -8.12 -11.86 1.18
N VAL A 325 -6.84 -11.67 1.39
CA VAL A 325 -6.27 -11.27 2.68
C VAL A 325 -5.63 -9.90 2.52
N THR A 326 -6.03 -8.96 3.35
CA THR A 326 -5.46 -7.62 3.41
C THR A 326 -5.15 -7.26 4.86
N ASN A 327 -3.93 -6.81 5.13
CA ASN A 327 -3.48 -6.49 6.48
C ASN A 327 -3.71 -7.63 7.49
N ASN A 328 -3.42 -8.87 7.07
CA ASN A 328 -3.65 -10.10 7.84
C ASN A 328 -5.13 -10.38 8.19
N THR A 329 -6.07 -9.70 7.55
CA THR A 329 -7.51 -9.94 7.73
C THR A 329 -8.05 -10.64 6.50
N LEU A 330 -8.70 -11.79 6.72
CA LEU A 330 -9.38 -12.55 5.66
C LEU A 330 -10.70 -11.83 5.29
N ASN A 331 -10.85 -11.53 4.02
CA ASN A 331 -12.09 -11.00 3.44
C ASN A 331 -12.61 -12.02 2.43
N ILE A 332 -13.87 -12.42 2.61
CA ILE A 332 -14.62 -13.25 1.66
C ILE A 332 -15.64 -12.33 1.01
N GLY A 333 -15.52 -12.13 -0.29
CA GLY A 333 -16.38 -11.19 -1.02
C GLY A 333 -17.81 -11.69 -1.10
N ASP A 334 -17.99 -12.97 -1.46
CA ASP A 334 -19.30 -13.59 -1.56
C ASP A 334 -19.31 -14.93 -0.81
N GLU A 335 -20.28 -15.09 0.09
CA GLU A 335 -20.55 -16.32 0.81
C GLU A 335 -22.01 -16.69 0.62
N ALA A 336 -22.25 -17.88 0.08
CA ALA A 336 -23.57 -18.44 -0.06
C ALA A 336 -23.68 -19.75 0.74
N MET A 337 -24.81 -19.96 1.38
CA MET A 337 -25.11 -21.17 2.15
C MET A 337 -26.34 -21.87 1.56
N VAL A 338 -26.23 -23.15 1.34
CA VAL A 338 -27.33 -23.97 0.82
C VAL A 338 -27.53 -25.17 1.75
N PRO A 339 -28.73 -25.40 2.25
CA PRO A 339 -29.06 -26.59 3.03
C PRO A 339 -28.76 -27.88 2.25
N LEU A 340 -28.32 -28.90 2.97
CA LEU A 340 -28.06 -30.23 2.39
C LEU A 340 -29.21 -31.17 2.70
N GLU A 341 -29.49 -32.10 1.78
CA GLU A 341 -30.48 -33.13 1.91
C GLU A 341 -29.82 -34.52 1.77
N PRO A 342 -30.28 -35.55 2.50
CA PRO A 342 -29.74 -36.90 2.37
C PRO A 342 -30.05 -37.46 0.99
N VAL A 343 -29.05 -38.09 0.36
CA VAL A 343 -29.21 -38.76 -0.94
C VAL A 343 -30.04 -40.05 -0.79
N ASP A 344 -29.77 -40.82 0.27
CA ASP A 344 -30.48 -42.04 0.61
C ASP A 344 -30.77 -42.10 2.12
N PRO A 345 -32.00 -41.82 2.54
CA PRO A 345 -32.38 -41.84 3.95
C PRO A 345 -32.23 -43.21 4.64
N GLN A 346 -32.03 -44.29 3.89
CA GLN A 346 -31.91 -45.65 4.44
C GLN A 346 -30.45 -46.08 4.71
N LYS A 347 -29.45 -45.34 4.22
CA LYS A 347 -28.04 -45.64 4.49
C LYS A 347 -27.62 -45.17 5.90
N GLN A 348 -27.29 -46.14 6.75
CA GLN A 348 -27.00 -45.90 8.17
C GLN A 348 -25.52 -45.52 8.46
N TRP A 349 -24.59 -45.75 7.57
CA TRP A 349 -23.15 -45.72 7.91
C TRP A 349 -22.36 -44.51 7.39
N LEU A 350 -22.73 -43.98 6.23
CA LEU A 350 -22.16 -42.73 5.69
C LEU A 350 -23.33 -41.91 5.15
N ASN A 351 -23.55 -40.76 5.72
CA ASN A 351 -24.61 -39.88 5.26
C ASN A 351 -24.09 -39.12 4.04
N ASP A 352 -24.42 -39.64 2.85
CA ASP A 352 -24.22 -38.92 1.61
C ASP A 352 -25.29 -37.82 1.52
N LEU A 353 -24.81 -36.58 1.39
CA LEU A 353 -25.64 -35.37 1.36
C LEU A 353 -25.47 -34.67 0.00
N ARG A 354 -26.53 -34.09 -0.50
CA ARG A 354 -26.53 -33.27 -1.72
C ARG A 354 -27.13 -31.90 -1.45
N PRO A 355 -26.77 -30.88 -2.18
CA PRO A 355 -27.43 -29.57 -2.09
C PRO A 355 -28.90 -29.68 -2.49
N ALA A 356 -29.78 -28.98 -1.80
CA ALA A 356 -31.18 -28.86 -2.16
C ALA A 356 -31.33 -28.36 -3.60
N ALA A 357 -32.31 -28.88 -4.32
CA ALA A 357 -32.45 -28.73 -5.77
C ALA A 357 -32.42 -27.26 -6.24
N GLY A 358 -31.54 -26.94 -7.20
CA GLY A 358 -31.55 -25.69 -7.96
C GLY A 358 -30.44 -24.69 -7.63
N SER A 359 -29.57 -24.96 -6.66
CA SER A 359 -28.62 -23.93 -6.14
C SER A 359 -27.15 -24.23 -6.42
N PHE A 360 -26.78 -25.46 -6.79
CA PHE A 360 -25.38 -25.86 -7.03
C PHE A 360 -25.28 -26.84 -8.22
N PRO A 361 -24.09 -27.07 -8.79
CA PRO A 361 -23.88 -28.17 -9.71
C PRO A 361 -24.29 -29.48 -9.03
N ALA A 362 -25.22 -30.22 -9.62
CA ALA A 362 -25.86 -31.41 -9.05
C ALA A 362 -24.89 -32.59 -8.75
N GLU A 363 -23.62 -32.46 -9.08
CA GLU A 363 -22.60 -33.52 -8.98
C GLU A 363 -21.77 -33.46 -7.69
N VAL A 364 -21.90 -32.39 -6.87
CA VAL A 364 -21.12 -32.26 -5.64
C VAL A 364 -21.79 -33.00 -4.50
N LEU A 365 -21.14 -34.05 -4.02
CA LEU A 365 -21.60 -34.86 -2.87
C LEU A 365 -20.79 -34.47 -1.63
N PHE A 366 -21.52 -34.45 -0.50
CA PHE A 366 -20.94 -34.23 0.81
C PHE A 366 -21.19 -35.46 1.69
N ALA A 367 -20.31 -35.69 2.65
CA ALA A 367 -20.50 -36.81 3.55
C ALA A 367 -20.09 -36.46 4.99
N ILE A 368 -20.87 -36.96 5.96
CA ILE A 368 -20.53 -36.95 7.38
C ILE A 368 -20.61 -38.37 7.89
N HIS A 369 -19.58 -38.82 8.61
CA HIS A 369 -19.64 -40.14 9.22
C HIS A 369 -20.71 -40.18 10.31
N SER A 370 -21.57 -41.23 10.29
CA SER A 370 -22.75 -41.36 11.17
C SER A 370 -22.41 -41.35 12.66
N ALA A 371 -21.23 -41.87 13.04
CA ALA A 371 -20.79 -41.82 14.43
C ALA A 371 -20.48 -40.38 14.88
N ASP A 372 -19.88 -39.54 13.99
CA ASP A 372 -19.62 -38.14 14.30
C ASP A 372 -20.91 -37.35 14.43
N LEU A 373 -21.82 -37.53 13.49
CA LEU A 373 -23.13 -36.90 13.55
C LEU A 373 -23.91 -37.29 14.83
N SER A 374 -23.84 -38.55 15.25
CA SER A 374 -24.49 -39.00 16.48
C SER A 374 -23.87 -38.41 17.74
N LYS A 375 -22.54 -38.28 17.79
CA LYS A 375 -21.86 -37.66 18.93
C LYS A 375 -22.16 -36.16 19.04
N MET A 376 -22.19 -35.47 17.91
CA MET A 376 -22.57 -34.04 17.87
C MET A 376 -24.04 -33.85 18.30
N TRP A 377 -24.94 -34.71 17.81
CA TRP A 377 -26.32 -34.66 18.20
C TRP A 377 -26.52 -34.88 19.70
N TYR A 378 -25.84 -35.86 20.29
CA TYR A 378 -25.87 -36.10 21.72
C TYR A 378 -25.37 -34.91 22.52
N LEU A 379 -24.21 -34.37 22.16
CA LEU A 379 -23.61 -33.23 22.85
C LEU A 379 -24.49 -31.97 22.77
N LEU A 380 -25.01 -31.65 21.59
CA LEU A 380 -25.89 -30.51 21.42
C LEU A 380 -27.22 -30.72 22.15
N GLY A 381 -27.70 -31.99 22.23
CA GLY A 381 -28.83 -32.36 23.03
C GLY A 381 -28.65 -32.06 24.51
N GLU A 382 -27.51 -32.38 25.06
CA GLU A 382 -27.16 -32.01 26.47
C GLU A 382 -27.06 -30.50 26.68
N ILE A 383 -26.53 -29.76 25.70
CA ILE A 383 -26.42 -28.30 25.75
C ILE A 383 -27.78 -27.62 25.76
N PHE A 384 -28.71 -28.08 24.90
CA PHE A 384 -30.03 -27.48 24.71
C PHE A 384 -31.14 -28.17 25.51
N ASN A 385 -30.82 -28.95 26.52
CA ASN A 385 -31.77 -29.49 27.47
C ASN A 385 -31.62 -28.77 28.81
N ALA A 386 -32.45 -27.78 29.05
CA ALA A 386 -32.32 -26.90 30.21
C ALA A 386 -33.67 -26.42 30.72
N GLU A 387 -33.81 -26.32 32.02
CA GLU A 387 -34.99 -25.72 32.68
C GLU A 387 -34.51 -24.74 33.77
N VAL A 388 -35.13 -23.60 33.82
CA VAL A 388 -34.91 -22.58 34.86
C VAL A 388 -36.22 -22.23 35.53
N ILE A 389 -36.29 -22.48 36.84
CA ILE A 389 -37.44 -22.16 37.68
C ILE A 389 -37.04 -21.06 38.66
N MET A 390 -37.84 -20.00 38.72
CA MET A 390 -37.63 -18.88 39.62
C MET A 390 -38.54 -18.96 40.88
N PRO A 391 -38.12 -18.44 42.04
CA PRO A 391 -36.84 -17.86 42.38
C PRO A 391 -35.73 -18.91 42.43
N ARG A 392 -34.52 -18.47 42.14
CA ARG A 392 -33.34 -19.31 41.90
C ARG A 392 -33.13 -20.43 42.94
N GLY A 393 -32.85 -21.60 42.45
CA GLY A 393 -32.53 -22.82 43.23
C GLY A 393 -32.74 -24.11 42.46
N ASN A 394 -33.55 -24.12 41.44
CA ASN A 394 -33.88 -25.31 40.67
C ASN A 394 -33.64 -25.11 39.17
N SER A 395 -32.42 -24.71 38.80
CA SER A 395 -32.01 -24.76 37.40
C SER A 395 -31.41 -26.13 37.09
N THR A 396 -31.89 -26.76 36.06
CA THR A 396 -31.36 -28.01 35.50
C THR A 396 -30.72 -27.72 34.15
N GLY A 397 -29.68 -28.47 33.83
CA GLY A 397 -28.92 -28.29 32.59
C GLY A 397 -27.63 -27.46 32.77
N LEU A 398 -26.59 -27.90 32.11
CA LEU A 398 -25.22 -27.31 32.19
C LEU A 398 -25.19 -25.84 31.73
N THR A 399 -26.09 -25.45 30.85
CA THR A 399 -26.06 -24.20 30.11
C THR A 399 -27.20 -23.25 30.44
N SER A 400 -28.03 -23.60 31.42
CA SER A 400 -29.29 -22.92 31.75
C SER A 400 -29.13 -21.41 31.92
N ASP A 401 -28.13 -20.97 32.71
CA ASP A 401 -27.86 -19.53 32.97
C ASP A 401 -27.42 -18.79 31.70
N LEU A 402 -26.74 -19.47 30.80
CA LEU A 402 -26.24 -18.90 29.55
C LEU A 402 -27.38 -18.73 28.53
N LEU A 403 -28.18 -19.77 28.36
CA LEU A 403 -29.36 -19.78 27.47
C LEU A 403 -30.40 -18.73 27.91
N MET A 404 -30.48 -18.48 29.21
CA MET A 404 -31.35 -17.42 29.74
C MET A 404 -30.87 -16.01 29.41
N LYS A 405 -29.56 -15.77 29.46
CA LYS A 405 -28.98 -14.42 29.36
C LYS A 405 -28.67 -13.97 27.93
N ARG A 406 -28.43 -14.89 27.01
CA ARG A 406 -28.07 -14.59 25.63
C ARG A 406 -29.26 -14.77 24.68
N ASN A 407 -29.20 -14.11 23.52
CA ASN A 407 -30.11 -14.38 22.41
C ASN A 407 -29.87 -15.77 21.85
N LEU A 408 -30.91 -16.64 21.88
CA LEU A 408 -30.82 -18.02 21.41
C LEU A 408 -30.48 -18.14 19.92
N SER A 409 -31.06 -17.27 19.08
CA SER A 409 -30.72 -17.25 17.64
C SER A 409 -29.23 -16.98 17.42
N GLY A 410 -28.66 -16.00 18.13
CA GLY A 410 -27.23 -15.70 18.06
C GLY A 410 -26.35 -16.84 18.58
N ILE A 411 -26.77 -17.57 19.63
CA ILE A 411 -26.05 -18.76 20.13
C ILE A 411 -26.01 -19.84 19.04
N VAL A 412 -27.13 -20.09 18.41
CA VAL A 412 -27.25 -21.12 17.37
C VAL A 412 -26.41 -20.81 16.13
N GLU A 413 -26.41 -19.54 15.72
CA GLU A 413 -25.57 -19.04 14.61
C GLU A 413 -24.07 -19.13 14.95
N ASP A 414 -23.66 -18.72 16.15
CA ASP A 414 -22.27 -18.77 16.62
C ASP A 414 -21.77 -20.22 16.70
N ILE A 415 -22.60 -21.15 17.20
CA ILE A 415 -22.28 -22.59 17.24
C ILE A 415 -22.12 -23.13 15.82
N ALA A 416 -23.06 -22.84 14.92
CA ALA A 416 -23.01 -23.30 13.53
C ALA A 416 -21.76 -22.76 12.82
N SER A 417 -21.41 -21.51 13.04
CA SER A 417 -20.18 -20.89 12.49
C SER A 417 -18.92 -21.60 13.02
N ALA A 418 -18.83 -21.86 14.31
CA ALA A 418 -17.69 -22.54 14.92
C ALA A 418 -17.57 -24.01 14.46
N MET A 419 -18.70 -24.71 14.31
CA MET A 419 -18.75 -26.06 13.73
C MET A 419 -18.29 -26.05 12.27
N THR A 420 -18.72 -25.08 11.48
CA THR A 420 -18.30 -24.90 10.07
C THR A 420 -16.78 -24.76 9.98
N GLU A 421 -16.17 -23.90 10.79
CA GLU A 421 -14.71 -23.74 10.79
C GLU A 421 -13.98 -25.04 11.17
N ARG A 422 -14.53 -25.79 12.12
CA ARG A 422 -13.94 -27.07 12.51
C ARG A 422 -14.06 -28.13 11.42
N ILE A 423 -15.23 -28.26 10.77
CA ILE A 423 -15.47 -29.18 9.65
C ILE A 423 -14.53 -28.83 8.48
N ARG A 424 -14.48 -27.54 8.12
CA ARG A 424 -13.69 -27.02 7.01
C ARG A 424 -12.20 -27.30 7.16
N THR A 425 -11.68 -27.26 8.38
CA THR A 425 -10.27 -27.48 8.70
C THR A 425 -9.94 -28.88 9.22
N GLY A 426 -10.93 -29.76 9.22
CA GLY A 426 -10.84 -31.12 9.75
C GLY A 426 -9.89 -32.06 8.97
N PRO A 427 -9.84 -33.34 9.37
CA PRO A 427 -8.87 -34.33 8.83
C PRO A 427 -8.94 -34.50 7.32
N ASN A 428 -10.16 -34.49 6.75
CA ASN A 428 -10.40 -34.68 5.32
C ASN A 428 -10.36 -33.38 4.52
N SER A 429 -9.80 -32.31 5.09
CA SER A 429 -9.74 -31.02 4.41
C SER A 429 -8.75 -31.02 3.26
N THR A 430 -9.14 -30.41 2.15
CA THR A 430 -8.30 -30.13 0.99
C THR A 430 -7.75 -28.70 1.07
N VAL A 431 -6.51 -28.54 0.61
CA VAL A 431 -5.83 -27.24 0.61
C VAL A 431 -5.97 -26.60 -0.75
N SER A 432 -6.54 -25.42 -0.80
CA SER A 432 -6.58 -24.57 -1.98
C SER A 432 -5.51 -23.51 -1.90
N ASN A 433 -4.60 -23.52 -2.89
CA ASN A 433 -3.46 -22.62 -2.92
C ASN A 433 -3.84 -21.26 -3.52
N GLY A 434 -3.39 -20.19 -2.88
CA GLY A 434 -3.46 -18.82 -3.35
C GLY A 434 -2.07 -18.23 -3.57
N MET A 435 -2.02 -16.99 -4.02
CA MET A 435 -0.79 -16.23 -4.24
C MET A 435 -0.56 -15.24 -3.11
N ALA A 436 0.64 -15.26 -2.54
CA ALA A 436 1.06 -14.26 -1.58
C ALA A 436 1.69 -13.06 -2.30
N HIS A 437 1.38 -11.87 -1.82
CA HIS A 437 1.88 -10.62 -2.37
C HIS A 437 2.71 -9.89 -1.32
N GLU A 438 3.86 -9.39 -1.74
CA GLU A 438 4.72 -8.55 -0.92
C GLU A 438 4.79 -7.14 -1.52
N SER A 439 4.83 -6.14 -0.65
CA SER A 439 5.03 -4.76 -1.08
C SER A 439 6.51 -4.52 -1.31
N GLU A 440 6.89 -4.40 -2.56
CA GLU A 440 8.25 -4.12 -2.98
C GLU A 440 8.40 -2.66 -3.39
N THR A 441 9.38 -1.97 -2.82
CA THR A 441 9.77 -0.63 -3.26
C THR A 441 10.67 -0.75 -4.49
N TYR A 442 10.34 -0.04 -5.56
CA TYR A 442 11.13 -0.05 -6.80
C TYR A 442 11.56 1.34 -7.24
N ILE A 443 12.57 1.39 -8.09
CA ILE A 443 13.11 2.63 -8.63
C ILE A 443 12.27 3.04 -9.84
N HIS A 444 11.62 4.21 -9.73
CA HIS A 444 10.85 4.80 -10.82
C HIS A 444 11.49 6.11 -11.29
N VAL A 445 11.85 6.17 -12.58
CA VAL A 445 12.48 7.32 -13.20
C VAL A 445 11.45 8.26 -13.80
N ARG A 446 11.51 9.52 -13.43
CA ARG A 446 10.66 10.59 -13.95
C ARG A 446 11.41 11.35 -15.05
N TRP A 447 11.41 10.81 -16.24
CA TRP A 447 12.14 11.31 -17.41
C TRP A 447 12.00 12.81 -17.75
N PRO A 448 10.82 13.45 -17.57
CA PRO A 448 10.69 14.87 -17.88
C PRO A 448 11.67 15.77 -17.13
N TRP A 449 12.13 15.36 -15.95
CA TRP A 449 13.06 16.17 -15.14
C TRP A 449 14.49 16.22 -15.67
N ILE A 450 14.88 15.32 -16.61
CA ILE A 450 16.21 15.35 -17.24
C ILE A 450 16.32 16.49 -18.28
N THR A 451 15.20 17.03 -18.75
CA THR A 451 15.17 18.01 -19.82
C THR A 451 15.96 19.27 -19.48
N LEU A 452 15.87 19.77 -18.25
CA LEU A 452 16.60 20.96 -17.84
C LEU A 452 18.13 20.74 -17.81
N PRO A 453 18.69 19.70 -17.16
CA PRO A 453 20.11 19.37 -17.28
C PRO A 453 20.61 19.31 -18.71
N VAL A 454 19.88 18.64 -19.60
CA VAL A 454 20.25 18.52 -21.01
C VAL A 454 20.22 19.88 -21.72
N LEU A 455 19.18 20.68 -21.52
CA LEU A 455 19.05 22.00 -22.13
C LEU A 455 20.15 22.96 -21.67
N VAL A 456 20.55 22.91 -20.40
CA VAL A 456 21.63 23.76 -19.86
C VAL A 456 22.97 23.38 -20.48
N VAL A 457 23.25 22.07 -20.64
CA VAL A 457 24.49 21.61 -21.31
C VAL A 457 24.51 22.03 -22.78
N ILE A 458 23.39 21.84 -23.50
CA ILE A 458 23.29 22.29 -24.90
C ILE A 458 23.45 23.81 -25.01
N GLY A 459 22.78 24.55 -24.12
CA GLY A 459 22.90 26.02 -24.07
C GLY A 459 24.32 26.50 -23.85
N ALA A 460 25.05 25.88 -22.92
CA ALA A 460 26.46 26.20 -22.70
C ALA A 460 27.35 25.86 -23.88
N GLY A 461 27.09 24.73 -24.55
CA GLY A 461 27.76 24.32 -25.78
C GLY A 461 27.53 25.34 -26.93
N THR A 462 26.30 25.79 -27.09
CA THR A 462 25.97 26.81 -28.11
C THR A 462 26.61 28.15 -27.79
N LEU A 463 26.59 28.60 -26.54
CA LEU A 463 27.27 29.81 -26.10
C LEU A 463 28.77 29.75 -26.38
N LEU A 464 29.42 28.65 -26.00
CA LEU A 464 30.87 28.48 -26.23
C LEU A 464 31.18 28.48 -27.74
N ALA A 465 30.40 27.73 -28.54
CA ALA A 465 30.61 27.65 -29.98
C ALA A 465 30.48 29.04 -30.65
N PHE A 466 29.42 29.80 -30.33
CA PHE A 466 29.26 31.17 -30.86
C PHE A 466 30.35 32.08 -30.37
N THR A 467 30.80 32.01 -29.12
CA THR A 467 31.88 32.81 -28.58
C THR A 467 33.18 32.53 -29.33
N ILE A 468 33.53 31.26 -29.57
CA ILE A 468 34.72 30.87 -30.33
C ILE A 468 34.61 31.37 -31.76
N MET A 469 33.45 31.21 -32.41
CA MET A 469 33.27 31.65 -33.81
C MET A 469 33.43 33.18 -33.97
N ILE A 470 32.78 33.95 -33.11
CA ILE A 470 32.85 35.42 -33.14
C ILE A 470 34.29 35.88 -32.83
N ASN A 471 34.92 35.27 -31.81
CA ASN A 471 36.30 35.57 -31.47
C ASN A 471 37.28 35.31 -32.64
N ALA A 472 37.08 34.21 -33.37
CA ALA A 472 37.86 33.87 -34.56
C ALA A 472 37.63 34.84 -35.70
N GLN A 473 36.40 35.31 -35.93
CA GLN A 473 36.06 36.29 -36.96
C GLN A 473 36.72 37.65 -36.72
N HIS A 474 36.71 38.10 -35.46
CA HIS A 474 37.32 39.36 -35.05
C HIS A 474 38.85 39.26 -34.82
N ARG A 475 39.45 38.06 -34.92
CA ARG A 475 40.86 37.77 -34.61
C ARG A 475 41.29 38.36 -33.27
N ALA A 476 40.37 38.39 -32.29
CA ALA A 476 40.61 38.95 -30.99
C ALA A 476 41.50 38.05 -30.12
N ALA A 477 42.40 38.68 -29.37
CA ALA A 477 43.23 37.96 -28.41
C ALA A 477 42.38 37.31 -27.29
N LEU A 478 42.79 36.15 -26.80
CA LEU A 478 42.11 35.43 -25.76
C LEU A 478 42.53 35.93 -24.37
N TRP A 479 41.88 36.95 -23.87
CA TRP A 479 42.16 37.51 -22.54
C TRP A 479 41.24 36.98 -21.47
N LYS A 480 40.05 36.49 -21.85
CA LYS A 480 39.09 35.83 -20.97
C LYS A 480 38.87 36.57 -19.63
N SER A 481 39.03 35.91 -18.50
CA SER A 481 38.90 36.46 -17.15
C SER A 481 40.20 37.11 -16.61
N SER A 482 41.21 37.36 -17.46
CA SER A 482 42.50 37.91 -17.03
C SER A 482 42.37 39.34 -16.47
N ASN A 483 42.69 39.52 -15.19
CA ASN A 483 42.77 40.82 -14.55
C ASN A 483 44.02 41.62 -15.04
N LEU A 484 45.07 40.91 -15.49
CA LEU A 484 46.27 41.54 -16.02
C LEU A 484 45.98 42.30 -17.32
N ALA A 485 45.11 41.73 -18.18
CA ALA A 485 44.67 42.39 -19.39
C ALA A 485 43.94 43.71 -19.09
N VAL A 486 43.11 43.74 -18.03
CA VAL A 486 42.42 44.97 -17.59
C VAL A 486 43.40 46.01 -17.08
N LEU A 487 44.41 45.61 -16.29
CA LEU A 487 45.40 46.50 -15.73
C LEU A 487 46.35 47.10 -16.78
N LEU A 488 46.62 46.34 -17.83
CA LEU A 488 47.52 46.81 -18.93
C LEU A 488 46.81 47.71 -19.96
N HIS A 489 45.47 47.71 -19.94
CA HIS A 489 44.65 48.61 -20.76
C HIS A 489 44.40 49.90 -19.99
N SER A 490 45.33 50.91 -20.16
CA SER A 490 45.11 52.25 -19.64
C SER A 490 43.98 52.95 -20.42
N VAL A 491 43.24 53.84 -19.77
CA VAL A 491 42.27 54.71 -20.47
C VAL A 491 43.02 56.00 -20.87
N ASP A 492 43.32 56.10 -22.16
CA ASP A 492 43.94 57.26 -22.69
C ASP A 492 43.03 58.50 -22.65
N GLY A 493 43.53 59.67 -22.18
CA GLY A 493 42.73 60.87 -22.00
C GLY A 493 41.97 60.97 -20.68
N LEU A 494 42.22 60.07 -19.74
CA LEU A 494 41.65 60.16 -18.39
C LEU A 494 42.56 61.17 -17.58
N GLU A 495 42.22 62.47 -17.59
CA GLU A 495 42.70 63.36 -16.56
C GLU A 495 42.06 62.98 -15.25
N THR A 496 42.79 62.24 -14.39
CA THR A 496 42.35 62.02 -13.01
C THR A 496 42.10 63.38 -12.37
N PRO A 497 40.91 63.66 -11.86
CA PRO A 497 40.68 64.91 -11.14
C PRO A 497 41.51 64.84 -9.87
N ALA A 498 42.62 65.59 -9.91
CA ALA A 498 43.69 65.65 -8.88
C ALA A 498 43.22 66.24 -7.54
N SER A 499 41.92 66.38 -7.29
CA SER A 499 41.38 67.03 -6.09
C SER A 499 40.09 66.53 -5.54
N SER A 500 39.67 65.29 -5.79
CA SER A 500 38.55 64.79 -5.02
C SER A 500 39.00 63.69 -4.07
N ASN A 501 38.93 63.99 -2.78
CA ASN A 501 39.01 63.01 -1.67
C ASN A 501 37.88 62.01 -1.68
N ASP A 502 37.10 61.93 -2.74
CA ASP A 502 35.87 61.12 -2.86
C ASP A 502 36.22 59.84 -3.64
N THR A 503 36.84 58.88 -2.93
CA THR A 503 37.13 57.54 -3.42
C THR A 503 35.95 56.59 -3.28
N ALA A 504 34.75 57.16 -3.11
CA ALA A 504 33.55 56.32 -2.99
C ALA A 504 33.28 55.57 -4.31
N LEU A 505 33.06 54.26 -4.26
CA LEU A 505 32.81 53.39 -5.40
C LEU A 505 31.64 53.91 -6.26
N THR A 506 30.60 54.44 -5.62
CA THR A 506 29.43 55.04 -6.28
C THR A 506 29.76 56.23 -7.17
N THR A 507 30.76 57.03 -6.80
CA THR A 507 31.26 58.19 -7.59
C THR A 507 32.05 57.71 -8.80
N ILE A 508 32.87 56.65 -8.63
CA ILE A 508 33.62 56.02 -9.72
C ILE A 508 32.68 55.35 -10.71
N GLU A 509 31.66 54.63 -10.24
CA GLU A 509 30.63 54.01 -11.07
C GLU A 509 29.82 55.04 -11.87
N ALA A 510 29.43 56.15 -11.25
CA ALA A 510 28.71 57.23 -11.91
C ALA A 510 29.57 57.96 -12.99
N LEU A 511 30.89 58.06 -12.76
CA LEU A 511 31.83 58.61 -13.75
C LEU A 511 32.00 57.60 -14.92
N ALA A 512 32.22 56.32 -14.62
CA ALA A 512 32.37 55.26 -15.60
C ALA A 512 31.11 55.06 -16.47
N ASP A 513 29.90 55.32 -15.92
CA ASP A 513 28.63 55.27 -16.68
C ASP A 513 28.50 56.40 -17.72
N LYS A 514 29.18 57.51 -17.49
CA LYS A 514 29.23 58.64 -18.44
C LYS A 514 30.31 58.49 -19.50
N MET A 515 31.40 57.77 -19.19
CA MET A 515 32.52 57.60 -20.11
C MET A 515 32.17 56.58 -21.21
N ARG A 516 32.45 56.92 -22.46
CA ARG A 516 32.36 56.04 -23.61
C ARG A 516 33.76 55.73 -24.11
N VAL A 517 34.05 54.45 -24.21
CA VAL A 517 35.38 53.99 -24.62
C VAL A 517 35.29 52.97 -25.75
N VAL A 518 36.33 52.90 -26.54
CA VAL A 518 36.58 51.90 -27.56
C VAL A 518 37.98 51.35 -27.39
N LYS A 519 38.16 50.04 -27.67
CA LYS A 519 39.48 49.41 -27.61
C LYS A 519 40.35 49.90 -28.76
N GLY A 520 41.49 50.48 -28.45
CA GLY A 520 42.53 50.89 -29.42
C GLY A 520 43.46 49.74 -29.79
N GLY A 521 44.32 49.96 -30.82
CA GLY A 521 45.23 48.92 -31.33
C GLY A 521 46.41 48.60 -30.39
N ASP A 522 46.77 49.54 -29.52
CA ASP A 522 47.99 49.46 -28.68
C ASP A 522 47.71 49.24 -27.19
N MET A 523 46.77 48.31 -26.84
CA MET A 523 46.40 48.02 -25.44
C MET A 523 45.85 49.23 -24.65
N GLU A 524 45.14 50.13 -25.28
CA GLU A 524 44.59 51.36 -24.66
C GLU A 524 43.06 51.38 -24.89
N PHE A 525 42.29 51.91 -23.92
CA PHE A 525 40.91 52.31 -24.13
C PHE A 525 40.90 53.81 -24.53
N ILE A 526 40.40 54.09 -25.72
CA ILE A 526 40.29 55.43 -26.25
C ILE A 526 38.94 56.04 -25.86
N LEU A 527 38.94 57.15 -25.13
CA LEU A 527 37.77 57.96 -24.85
C LEU A 527 37.21 58.55 -26.15
N ARG A 528 35.91 58.33 -26.41
CA ARG A 528 35.21 59.06 -27.47
C ARG A 528 34.12 59.94 -26.86
N SER A 529 34.18 61.19 -27.18
CA SER A 529 33.15 62.19 -26.86
C SER A 529 31.82 61.94 -27.51
#